data_26b7e014b8a5db78f82cd42e23fabf43
#
_entry.id   26b7e014b8a5db78f82cd42e23fabf43
#
_cell.length_a   1.000
_cell.length_b   1.000
_cell.length_c   1.000
_cell.angle_alpha   90.00
_cell.angle_beta   90.00
_cell.angle_gamma   90.00
#
_symmetry.space_group_name_H-M   'P 1'
#
loop_
_entity.id
_entity.type
_entity.pdbx_description
1 polymer ?
#
loop_
_entity_poly.entity_id
_entity_poly.type
_entity_poly.pdbx_seq_one_letter_code
_entity_poly.pdbx_strand_id
1 'polypeptide(L)'
;FLGIGTTTAFAAAEQQDVYLISFPRDEDENYKGEWGHDSKNFMNGWISESSRYTTTRAMGSYDGNICYCIEPGVPQKTGDTLTKWDKNFWDNYPSSYNHTIEPDEIKAFIGRIFQYGYTGAISTSWRSQNEGGDKLAHAVATQYLIWETVVGERDSDFNHVSTGGYDTIFSLLSTAHPLYSKIVRYYSSMENSIQKHSKLPSFMEKTSGRAQEIELEWNGEQYTAALTDNNDVLGNYTFAASESGIDFAVNGNTLTITAKTAPSDSVTIMAAKQNSQRRGVITWTDEIIGSDGGIQDVVTYGESVNDPVKGFLKIKASYGSTKIV
;
A
#
# COMPACT_ATOMS: atom_id res chain seq x y z
N PHE A 1 -1.45 22.50 53.29
CA PHE A 1 -1.16 21.59 52.14
C PHE A 1 -1.43 22.36 50.86
N LEU A 2 -0.38 22.82 50.19
CA LEU A 2 -0.43 23.41 48.89
C LEU A 2 -0.33 22.27 47.87
N GLY A 3 -1.43 21.96 47.16
CA GLY A 3 -1.43 21.03 46.04
C GLY A 3 -0.70 21.68 44.86
N ILE A 4 0.47 21.13 44.51
CA ILE A 4 1.17 21.46 43.26
C ILE A 4 0.42 20.69 42.16
N GLY A 5 -0.47 21.36 41.47
CA GLY A 5 -1.05 20.85 40.25
C GLY A 5 0.01 20.76 39.16
N THR A 6 0.46 19.58 38.81
CA THR A 6 1.25 19.33 37.61
C THR A 6 0.32 19.50 36.41
N THR A 7 0.37 20.68 35.78
CA THR A 7 -0.17 20.85 34.42
C THR A 7 0.74 20.08 33.49
N THR A 8 0.31 18.90 33.04
CA THR A 8 0.90 18.25 31.87
C THR A 8 0.64 19.15 30.68
N ALA A 9 1.67 19.90 30.26
CA ALA A 9 1.65 20.59 28.99
C ALA A 9 1.58 19.50 27.89
N PHE A 10 0.43 19.39 27.22
CA PHE A 10 0.36 18.64 25.99
C PHE A 10 1.27 19.33 24.98
N ALA A 11 2.24 18.61 24.42
CA ALA A 11 3.03 19.13 23.32
C ALA A 11 2.06 19.53 22.19
N ALA A 12 2.24 20.74 21.64
CA ALA A 12 1.46 21.15 20.47
C ALA A 12 1.67 20.13 19.34
N ALA A 13 0.59 19.82 18.63
CA ALA A 13 0.68 18.93 17.48
C ALA A 13 1.67 19.49 16.44
N GLU A 14 2.46 18.62 15.83
CA GLU A 14 3.43 19.00 14.81
C GLU A 14 2.69 19.54 13.58
N GLN A 15 3.11 20.71 13.10
CA GLN A 15 2.56 21.37 11.92
C GLN A 15 3.64 21.55 10.87
N GLN A 16 3.24 21.47 9.61
CA GLN A 16 4.11 21.67 8.45
C GLN A 16 3.34 22.37 7.33
N ASP A 17 4.03 23.24 6.61
CA ASP A 17 3.49 23.86 5.41
C ASP A 17 3.72 22.98 4.18
N VAL A 18 2.79 23.01 3.23
CA VAL A 18 2.89 22.31 1.95
C VAL A 18 3.31 23.30 0.86
N TYR A 19 4.22 22.88 0.00
CA TYR A 19 4.72 23.66 -1.12
C TYR A 19 4.41 22.94 -2.44
N LEU A 20 3.67 23.58 -3.33
CA LEU A 20 3.43 23.08 -4.67
C LEU A 20 4.64 23.37 -5.56
N ILE A 21 5.12 22.38 -6.26
CA ILE A 21 6.29 22.48 -7.12
C ILE A 21 5.90 22.04 -8.53
N SER A 22 6.01 22.97 -9.47
CA SER A 22 5.71 22.74 -10.88
C SER A 22 6.99 22.52 -11.68
N PHE A 23 6.94 21.58 -12.58
CA PHE A 23 8.02 21.26 -13.52
C PHE A 23 7.60 21.70 -14.92
N PRO A 24 7.97 22.92 -15.35
CA PRO A 24 7.67 23.40 -16.68
C PRO A 24 8.45 22.61 -17.73
N ARG A 25 7.84 22.51 -18.90
CA ARG A 25 8.41 21.87 -20.09
C ARG A 25 8.70 22.92 -21.15
N ASP A 26 9.81 22.79 -21.86
CA ASP A 26 10.12 23.60 -23.03
C ASP A 26 9.43 23.08 -24.30
N GLU A 27 9.64 23.77 -25.43
CA GLU A 27 9.05 23.41 -26.72
C GLU A 27 9.56 22.07 -27.26
N ASP A 28 10.75 21.66 -26.83
CA ASP A 28 11.39 20.39 -27.19
C ASP A 28 11.01 19.25 -26.24
N GLU A 29 9.99 19.44 -25.40
CA GLU A 29 9.48 18.47 -24.43
C GLU A 29 10.44 18.13 -23.28
N ASN A 30 11.47 18.93 -23.04
CA ASN A 30 12.38 18.76 -21.92
C ASN A 30 11.88 19.53 -20.69
N TYR A 31 12.07 18.94 -19.51
CA TYR A 31 11.81 19.64 -18.26
C TYR A 31 12.95 20.58 -17.94
N LYS A 32 12.66 21.87 -17.86
CA LYS A 32 13.65 22.87 -17.44
C LYS A 32 13.99 22.67 -15.97
N GLY A 33 15.25 22.89 -15.62
CA GLY A 33 15.71 22.85 -14.23
C GLY A 33 15.11 23.92 -13.33
N GLU A 34 14.46 24.91 -13.91
CA GLU A 34 13.70 25.92 -13.19
C GLU A 34 12.36 25.35 -12.75
N TRP A 35 12.06 25.46 -11.49
CA TRP A 35 10.76 25.12 -10.93
C TRP A 35 10.07 26.41 -10.49
N GLY A 36 8.77 26.44 -10.70
CA GLY A 36 7.91 27.53 -10.28
C GLY A 36 6.90 27.05 -9.25
N HIS A 37 6.36 27.97 -8.48
CA HIS A 37 5.15 27.76 -7.73
C HIS A 37 4.04 28.52 -8.45
N ASP A 38 2.98 27.85 -8.81
CA ASP A 38 1.78 28.50 -9.29
C ASP A 38 0.60 27.94 -8.50
N SER A 39 -0.24 28.84 -8.04
CA SER A 39 -1.44 28.51 -7.30
C SER A 39 -2.61 28.08 -8.18
N LYS A 40 -2.41 28.01 -9.49
CA LYS A 40 -3.50 27.79 -10.44
C LYS A 40 -3.46 26.37 -11.02
N ASN A 41 -4.34 25.51 -10.59
CA ASN A 41 -4.80 24.32 -11.28
C ASN A 41 -3.84 23.13 -11.36
N PHE A 42 -3.22 22.69 -10.27
CA PHE A 42 -2.32 21.58 -10.37
C PHE A 42 -2.79 20.37 -9.58
N MET A 43 -2.95 19.29 -10.30
CA MET A 43 -3.02 17.98 -9.73
C MET A 43 -1.80 17.19 -10.18
N ASN A 44 -1.19 16.43 -9.30
CA ASN A 44 -0.05 15.59 -9.62
C ASN A 44 -0.39 14.68 -10.79
N GLY A 45 0.44 14.69 -11.81
CA GLY A 45 0.27 13.85 -12.97
C GLY A 45 -0.89 14.21 -13.89
N TRP A 46 -1.74 15.15 -13.52
CA TRP A 46 -2.84 15.59 -14.37
C TRP A 46 -2.34 16.61 -15.35
N ILE A 47 -2.08 16.14 -16.55
CA ILE A 47 -1.71 17.01 -17.67
C ILE A 47 -2.74 16.80 -18.74
N SER A 48 -3.59 17.83 -18.95
CA SER A 48 -4.32 17.95 -20.18
C SER A 48 -3.33 18.13 -21.35
N GLU A 49 -3.71 17.79 -22.56
CA GLU A 49 -2.87 17.98 -23.76
C GLU A 49 -2.33 19.42 -23.89
N SER A 50 -3.02 20.39 -23.30
CA SER A 50 -2.62 21.80 -23.26
C SER A 50 -1.75 22.20 -22.08
N SER A 51 -1.54 21.31 -21.09
CA SER A 51 -0.76 21.64 -19.90
C SER A 51 0.73 21.42 -20.12
N ARG A 52 1.52 22.44 -19.81
CA ARG A 52 2.99 22.43 -19.89
C ARG A 52 3.67 22.15 -18.55
N TYR A 53 2.91 21.72 -17.54
CA TYR A 53 3.41 21.57 -16.19
C TYR A 53 3.04 20.22 -15.60
N THR A 54 3.96 19.65 -14.87
CA THR A 54 3.70 18.54 -13.95
C THR A 54 4.00 19.04 -12.54
N THR A 55 3.10 18.80 -11.59
CA THR A 55 3.22 19.33 -10.24
C THR A 55 3.38 18.20 -9.22
N THR A 56 4.28 18.39 -8.28
CA THR A 56 4.41 17.59 -7.07
C THR A 56 4.27 18.48 -5.84
N ARG A 57 4.36 17.88 -4.66
CA ARG A 57 4.28 18.59 -3.38
C ARG A 57 5.48 18.25 -2.52
N ALA A 58 5.99 19.26 -1.82
CA ALA A 58 7.01 19.11 -0.79
C ALA A 58 6.48 19.58 0.56
N MET A 59 6.95 18.95 1.62
CA MET A 59 6.59 19.30 2.99
C MET A 59 7.69 20.15 3.61
N GLY A 60 7.32 21.22 4.27
CA GLY A 60 8.19 22.10 5.05
C GLY A 60 9.00 23.13 4.26
N SER A 61 9.34 22.83 3.02
CA SER A 61 10.04 23.75 2.12
C SER A 61 9.98 23.24 0.67
N TYR A 62 10.39 24.06 -0.28
CA TYR A 62 10.50 23.65 -1.69
C TYR A 62 11.53 22.51 -1.94
N ASP A 63 12.49 22.34 -1.04
CA ASP A 63 13.46 21.23 -1.06
C ASP A 63 13.13 20.13 -0.05
N GLY A 64 11.93 20.19 0.54
CA GLY A 64 11.47 19.23 1.53
C GLY A 64 11.18 17.85 0.95
N ASN A 65 10.81 16.94 1.83
CA ASN A 65 10.38 15.61 1.43
C ASN A 65 9.10 15.70 0.60
N ILE A 66 9.01 14.85 -0.42
CA ILE A 66 7.79 14.74 -1.21
C ILE A 66 6.64 14.27 -0.34
N CYS A 67 5.46 14.85 -0.52
CA CYS A 67 4.20 14.39 0.06
C CYS A 67 3.17 14.13 -1.05
N TYR A 68 2.21 13.28 -0.74
CA TYR A 68 1.23 12.80 -1.70
C TYR A 68 -0.19 13.09 -1.23
N CYS A 69 -0.99 13.54 -2.16
CA CYS A 69 -2.41 13.78 -1.95
C CYS A 69 -3.17 12.48 -1.71
N ILE A 70 -4.11 12.50 -0.76
CA ILE A 70 -5.08 11.43 -0.53
C ILE A 70 -6.53 11.85 -0.75
N GLU A 71 -6.75 13.07 -1.21
CA GLU A 71 -8.08 13.63 -1.50
C GLU A 71 -8.13 14.21 -2.93
N PRO A 72 -8.27 13.34 -3.97
CA PRO A 72 -8.37 13.81 -5.34
C PRO A 72 -9.50 14.83 -5.50
N GLY A 73 -9.19 16.00 -6.09
CA GLY A 73 -10.17 17.06 -6.33
C GLY A 73 -10.28 18.11 -5.23
N VAL A 74 -9.74 17.90 -4.03
CA VAL A 74 -9.66 18.92 -2.98
C VAL A 74 -8.52 19.89 -3.29
N PRO A 75 -8.74 21.22 -3.21
CA PRO A 75 -7.71 22.19 -3.56
C PRO A 75 -6.60 22.27 -2.52
N GLN A 76 -5.40 22.61 -2.97
CA GLN A 76 -4.25 22.90 -2.14
C GLN A 76 -3.47 24.08 -2.68
N LYS A 77 -2.91 24.90 -1.80
CA LYS A 77 -2.08 26.05 -2.14
C LYS A 77 -0.73 25.98 -1.44
N THR A 78 0.28 26.55 -2.06
CA THR A 78 1.57 26.76 -1.38
C THR A 78 1.38 27.59 -0.12
N GLY A 79 1.93 27.12 1.00
CA GLY A 79 1.81 27.74 2.31
C GLY A 79 0.60 27.27 3.12
N ASP A 80 -0.20 26.34 2.61
CA ASP A 80 -1.22 25.68 3.42
C ASP A 80 -0.54 24.91 4.55
N THR A 81 -0.97 25.16 5.79
CA THR A 81 -0.42 24.53 6.99
C THR A 81 -1.28 23.35 7.37
N LEU A 82 -0.66 22.19 7.51
CA LEU A 82 -1.30 20.95 7.93
C LEU A 82 -0.73 20.48 9.26
N THR A 83 -1.58 19.79 10.02
CA THR A 83 -1.24 19.21 11.31
C THR A 83 -1.03 17.70 11.16
N LYS A 84 0.03 17.20 11.77
CA LYS A 84 0.29 15.76 11.82
C LYS A 84 -0.78 15.06 12.63
N TRP A 85 -1.43 14.11 12.00
CA TRP A 85 -2.46 13.29 12.64
C TRP A 85 -1.86 11.96 13.09
N ASP A 86 -1.90 11.67 14.37
CA ASP A 86 -1.19 10.55 14.97
C ASP A 86 -2.08 9.35 15.31
N LYS A 87 -3.40 9.54 15.39
CA LYS A 87 -4.33 8.47 15.80
C LYS A 87 -5.62 8.48 15.00
N ASN A 88 -6.10 7.30 14.69
CA ASN A 88 -7.46 7.04 14.21
C ASN A 88 -7.91 7.78 12.92
N PHE A 89 -6.97 8.37 12.15
CA PHE A 89 -7.32 9.00 10.88
C PHE A 89 -8.01 8.00 9.95
N TRP A 90 -7.41 6.83 9.78
CA TRP A 90 -7.91 5.80 8.86
C TRP A 90 -9.19 5.13 9.38
N ASP A 91 -9.41 5.05 10.71
CA ASP A 91 -10.64 4.53 11.28
C ASP A 91 -11.85 5.42 10.95
N ASN A 92 -11.60 6.71 10.74
CA ASN A 92 -12.61 7.71 10.40
C ASN A 92 -12.46 8.22 8.95
N TYR A 93 -11.63 7.55 8.12
CA TYR A 93 -11.45 7.94 6.74
C TYR A 93 -12.79 7.93 6.00
N PRO A 94 -13.10 9.01 5.24
CA PRO A 94 -14.45 9.18 4.71
C PRO A 94 -14.86 8.02 3.81
N SER A 95 -16.05 7.54 4.08
CA SER A 95 -16.72 6.48 3.29
C SER A 95 -17.33 6.99 1.98
N SER A 96 -16.89 8.16 1.48
CA SER A 96 -17.38 8.73 0.23
C SER A 96 -17.04 7.88 -1.00
N TYR A 97 -16.09 6.99 -0.87
CA TYR A 97 -15.68 6.05 -1.90
C TYR A 97 -16.12 4.62 -1.58
N ASN A 98 -16.45 3.85 -2.61
CA ASN A 98 -16.82 2.44 -2.47
C ASN A 98 -15.56 1.57 -2.36
N HIS A 99 -15.15 1.26 -1.14
CA HIS A 99 -14.03 0.37 -0.90
C HIS A 99 -14.47 -1.10 -0.78
N THR A 100 -13.65 -2.00 -1.30
CA THR A 100 -13.75 -3.45 -1.06
C THR A 100 -12.77 -3.92 0.02
N ILE A 101 -11.98 -3.00 0.59
CA ILE A 101 -10.97 -3.25 1.61
C ILE A 101 -11.20 -2.37 2.83
N GLU A 102 -10.72 -2.82 3.97
CA GLU A 102 -10.86 -2.10 5.24
C GLU A 102 -9.86 -0.92 5.33
N PRO A 103 -10.16 0.13 6.15
CA PRO A 103 -9.29 1.29 6.32
C PRO A 103 -7.85 0.97 6.70
N ASP A 104 -7.62 -0.01 7.56
CA ASP A 104 -6.27 -0.46 7.93
C ASP A 104 -5.52 -1.06 6.74
N GLU A 105 -6.20 -1.73 5.83
CA GLU A 105 -5.62 -2.28 4.62
C GLU A 105 -5.29 -1.17 3.61
N ILE A 106 -6.11 -0.11 3.53
CA ILE A 106 -5.80 1.10 2.73
C ILE A 106 -4.46 1.69 3.21
N LYS A 107 -4.31 1.91 4.51
CA LYS A 107 -3.08 2.41 5.12
C LYS A 107 -1.89 1.49 4.85
N ALA A 108 -2.08 0.18 4.95
CA ALA A 108 -1.04 -0.80 4.67
C ALA A 108 -0.60 -0.75 3.20
N PHE A 109 -1.52 -0.64 2.26
CA PHE A 109 -1.19 -0.47 0.84
C PHE A 109 -0.44 0.82 0.55
N ILE A 110 -0.82 1.95 1.16
CA ILE A 110 -0.06 3.19 1.03
C ILE A 110 1.37 3.00 1.55
N GLY A 111 1.55 2.31 2.67
CA GLY A 111 2.87 1.96 3.18
C GLY A 111 3.69 1.07 2.24
N ARG A 112 3.06 0.12 1.55
CA ARG A 112 3.68 -0.72 0.52
C ARG A 112 3.98 0.09 -0.76
N ILE A 113 3.09 1.01 -1.14
CA ILE A 113 3.36 1.95 -2.22
C ILE A 113 4.61 2.78 -1.89
N PHE A 114 4.76 3.27 -0.67
CA PHE A 114 5.98 3.97 -0.24
C PHE A 114 7.23 3.09 -0.21
N GLN A 115 7.08 1.79 0.05
CA GLN A 115 8.20 0.84 0.01
C GLN A 115 8.79 0.70 -1.38
N TYR A 116 7.99 0.79 -2.43
CA TYR A 116 8.38 0.59 -3.82
C TYR A 116 8.36 1.87 -4.66
N GLY A 117 7.72 2.92 -4.15
CA GLY A 117 7.54 4.20 -4.81
C GLY A 117 8.66 5.20 -4.55
N TYR A 118 8.50 6.38 -5.10
CA TYR A 118 9.42 7.47 -4.85
C TYR A 118 9.16 8.08 -3.47
N THR A 119 10.21 8.13 -2.66
CA THR A 119 10.23 8.77 -1.35
C THR A 119 11.50 9.62 -1.24
N GLY A 120 11.50 10.64 -0.39
CA GLY A 120 12.66 11.48 -0.14
C GLY A 120 12.43 12.94 -0.44
N ALA A 121 13.51 13.70 -0.45
CA ALA A 121 13.48 15.14 -0.70
C ALA A 121 13.37 15.43 -2.20
N ILE A 122 12.66 16.52 -2.52
CA ILE A 122 12.68 17.12 -3.85
C ILE A 122 13.93 17.98 -3.94
N SER A 123 14.99 17.43 -4.55
CA SER A 123 16.26 18.14 -4.70
C SER A 123 16.32 18.95 -5.98
N THR A 124 17.18 19.95 -6.03
CA THR A 124 17.45 20.72 -7.23
C THR A 124 18.03 19.85 -8.35
N SER A 125 18.79 18.79 -8.01
CA SER A 125 19.36 17.89 -9.00
C SER A 125 18.33 17.12 -9.80
N TRP A 126 17.28 16.59 -9.17
CA TRP A 126 16.28 15.85 -9.92
C TRP A 126 15.21 16.73 -10.59
N ARG A 127 15.27 18.05 -10.36
CA ARG A 127 14.54 19.04 -11.15
C ARG A 127 15.24 19.41 -12.46
N SER A 128 16.49 19.01 -12.63
CA SER A 128 17.22 19.19 -13.88
C SER A 128 16.62 18.37 -15.02
N GLN A 129 16.91 18.74 -16.27
CA GLN A 129 16.36 18.08 -17.46
C GLN A 129 16.53 16.55 -17.45
N ASN A 130 17.70 16.06 -17.06
CA ASN A 130 18.05 14.63 -17.17
C ASN A 130 17.53 13.81 -15.99
N GLU A 131 17.57 14.36 -14.79
CA GLU A 131 17.19 13.63 -13.57
C GLU A 131 15.73 13.86 -13.20
N GLY A 132 15.20 15.06 -13.39
CA GLY A 132 13.85 15.44 -13.06
C GLY A 132 12.80 14.61 -13.81
N GLY A 133 13.08 14.27 -15.06
CA GLY A 133 12.18 13.47 -15.87
C GLY A 133 11.97 12.07 -15.31
N ASP A 134 13.02 11.38 -14.88
CA ASP A 134 12.91 10.00 -14.40
C ASP A 134 12.33 9.91 -12.99
N LYS A 135 12.86 10.70 -12.06
CA LYS A 135 12.34 10.75 -10.68
C LYS A 135 10.94 11.33 -10.60
N LEU A 136 10.64 12.33 -11.42
CA LEU A 136 9.29 12.89 -11.53
C LEU A 136 8.30 11.84 -12.03
N ALA A 137 8.66 11.05 -13.04
CA ALA A 137 7.81 9.97 -13.53
C ALA A 137 7.53 8.92 -12.43
N HIS A 138 8.54 8.58 -11.63
CA HIS A 138 8.37 7.68 -10.49
C HIS A 138 7.44 8.28 -9.42
N ALA A 139 7.62 9.56 -9.10
CA ALA A 139 6.75 10.26 -8.15
C ALA A 139 5.29 10.35 -8.65
N VAL A 140 5.08 10.62 -9.92
CA VAL A 140 3.74 10.63 -10.53
C VAL A 140 3.10 9.25 -10.46
N ALA A 141 3.82 8.19 -10.81
CA ALA A 141 3.32 6.82 -10.69
C ALA A 141 2.94 6.47 -9.25
N THR A 142 3.74 6.90 -8.28
CA THR A 142 3.45 6.73 -6.84
C THR A 142 2.13 7.41 -6.46
N GLN A 143 1.92 8.65 -6.91
CA GLN A 143 0.68 9.38 -6.64
C GLN A 143 -0.55 8.69 -7.24
N TYR A 144 -0.44 8.17 -8.47
CA TYR A 144 -1.56 7.46 -9.10
C TYR A 144 -1.98 6.21 -8.32
N LEU A 145 -1.03 5.40 -7.88
CA LEU A 145 -1.32 4.22 -7.06
C LEU A 145 -1.93 4.58 -5.70
N ILE A 146 -1.49 5.68 -5.09
CA ILE A 146 -2.10 6.19 -3.86
C ILE A 146 -3.55 6.62 -4.12
N TRP A 147 -3.81 7.38 -5.17
CA TRP A 147 -5.17 7.81 -5.51
C TRP A 147 -6.09 6.63 -5.80
N GLU A 148 -5.66 5.67 -6.61
CA GLU A 148 -6.45 4.46 -6.88
C GLU A 148 -6.78 3.71 -5.58
N THR A 149 -5.83 3.64 -4.66
CA THR A 149 -6.04 2.99 -3.36
C THR A 149 -7.10 3.72 -2.54
N VAL A 150 -7.02 5.05 -2.45
CA VAL A 150 -7.95 5.84 -1.62
C VAL A 150 -9.33 6.00 -2.23
N VAL A 151 -9.47 5.94 -3.55
CA VAL A 151 -10.80 6.02 -4.21
C VAL A 151 -11.49 4.66 -4.38
N GLY A 152 -10.86 3.55 -3.96
CA GLY A 152 -11.45 2.22 -4.00
C GLY A 152 -11.19 1.46 -5.30
N GLU A 153 -10.26 1.88 -6.14
CA GLU A 153 -9.89 1.19 -7.39
C GLU A 153 -8.92 0.03 -7.18
N ARG A 154 -8.66 -0.38 -5.93
CA ARG A 154 -7.81 -1.51 -5.58
C ARG A 154 -8.53 -2.49 -4.69
N ASP A 155 -8.46 -3.78 -5.04
CA ASP A 155 -8.96 -4.87 -4.19
C ASP A 155 -7.90 -5.33 -3.17
N SER A 156 -8.23 -6.32 -2.37
CA SER A 156 -7.35 -6.84 -1.34
C SER A 156 -6.11 -7.58 -1.88
N ASP A 157 -6.06 -7.92 -3.15
CA ASP A 157 -4.89 -8.46 -3.84
C ASP A 157 -4.11 -7.39 -4.61
N PHE A 158 -4.51 -6.13 -4.42
CA PHE A 158 -4.00 -4.97 -5.13
C PHE A 158 -4.25 -5.02 -6.65
N ASN A 159 -5.25 -5.76 -7.09
CA ASN A 159 -5.69 -5.69 -8.48
C ASN A 159 -6.50 -4.43 -8.70
N HIS A 160 -6.40 -3.88 -9.91
CA HIS A 160 -7.25 -2.78 -10.30
C HIS A 160 -8.70 -3.27 -10.47
N VAL A 161 -9.64 -2.54 -9.86
CA VAL A 161 -11.08 -2.81 -9.95
C VAL A 161 -11.82 -1.55 -10.40
N SER A 162 -12.89 -1.74 -11.18
CA SER A 162 -13.73 -0.62 -11.59
C SER A 162 -14.68 -0.22 -10.47
N THR A 163 -14.77 1.07 -10.20
CA THR A 163 -15.71 1.64 -9.22
C THR A 163 -17.10 1.93 -9.78
N GLY A 164 -17.32 1.63 -11.07
CA GLY A 164 -18.66 1.58 -11.64
C GLY A 164 -19.30 2.91 -12.04
N GLY A 165 -18.56 3.93 -12.44
CA GLY A 165 -19.24 5.14 -12.90
C GLY A 165 -18.39 6.34 -13.31
N TYR A 166 -17.10 6.29 -13.12
CA TYR A 166 -16.18 7.36 -13.49
C TYR A 166 -14.99 6.77 -14.23
N ASP A 167 -14.34 7.60 -15.04
CA ASP A 167 -13.04 7.27 -15.61
C ASP A 167 -12.09 6.87 -14.50
N THR A 168 -11.29 5.84 -14.74
CA THR A 168 -10.29 5.40 -13.76
C THR A 168 -9.29 6.52 -13.50
N ILE A 169 -8.75 6.57 -12.29
CA ILE A 169 -7.72 7.56 -11.93
C ILE A 169 -6.60 7.60 -12.97
N PHE A 170 -6.14 6.43 -13.42
CA PHE A 170 -5.04 6.36 -14.38
C PHE A 170 -5.42 6.90 -15.78
N SER A 171 -6.69 6.87 -16.18
CA SER A 171 -7.16 7.42 -17.45
C SER A 171 -7.02 8.95 -17.53
N LEU A 172 -6.83 9.61 -16.39
CA LEU A 172 -6.60 11.05 -16.34
C LEU A 172 -5.18 11.45 -16.78
N LEU A 173 -4.26 10.49 -16.89
CA LEU A 173 -2.94 10.74 -17.46
C LEU A 173 -3.02 10.75 -18.98
N SER A 174 -2.70 11.90 -19.59
CA SER A 174 -2.65 12.01 -21.05
C SER A 174 -1.58 11.10 -21.65
N THR A 175 -1.94 10.35 -22.69
CA THR A 175 -0.97 9.55 -23.46
C THR A 175 0.04 10.43 -24.21
N ALA A 176 -0.28 11.72 -24.42
CA ALA A 176 0.63 12.71 -25.00
C ALA A 176 1.62 13.27 -23.99
N HIS A 177 1.52 12.91 -22.70
CA HIS A 177 2.48 13.35 -21.70
C HIS A 177 3.89 12.87 -22.04
N PRO A 178 4.92 13.72 -22.02
CA PRO A 178 6.28 13.34 -22.43
C PRO A 178 6.89 12.23 -21.59
N LEU A 179 6.49 12.13 -20.32
CA LEU A 179 6.92 11.07 -19.41
C LEU A 179 5.98 9.87 -19.37
N TYR A 180 4.95 9.82 -20.20
CA TYR A 180 3.93 8.78 -20.15
C TYR A 180 4.52 7.37 -20.09
N SER A 181 5.42 7.02 -21.01
CA SER A 181 6.05 5.70 -21.03
C SER A 181 6.89 5.39 -19.78
N LYS A 182 7.55 6.40 -19.20
CA LYS A 182 8.28 6.24 -17.94
C LYS A 182 7.35 6.07 -16.76
N ILE A 183 6.27 6.85 -16.70
CA ILE A 183 5.23 6.76 -15.66
C ILE A 183 4.59 5.37 -15.69
N VAL A 184 4.17 4.88 -16.86
CA VAL A 184 3.59 3.54 -17.02
C VAL A 184 4.56 2.45 -16.57
N ARG A 185 5.84 2.57 -16.90
CA ARG A 185 6.86 1.61 -16.48
C ARG A 185 7.00 1.54 -14.95
N TYR A 186 7.09 2.69 -14.27
CA TYR A 186 7.15 2.75 -12.81
C TYR A 186 5.86 2.24 -12.18
N TYR A 187 4.72 2.68 -12.68
CA TYR A 187 3.41 2.24 -12.22
C TYR A 187 3.28 0.70 -12.26
N SER A 188 3.55 0.09 -13.41
CA SER A 188 3.45 -1.37 -13.57
C SER A 188 4.47 -2.12 -12.71
N SER A 189 5.70 -1.60 -12.59
CA SER A 189 6.73 -2.20 -11.74
C SER A 189 6.34 -2.18 -10.26
N MET A 190 5.80 -1.07 -9.78
CA MET A 190 5.35 -0.90 -8.40
C MET A 190 4.13 -1.78 -8.12
N GLU A 191 3.13 -1.78 -9.01
CA GLU A 191 1.95 -2.63 -8.92
C GLU A 191 2.34 -4.10 -8.75
N ASN A 192 3.19 -4.62 -9.65
CA ASN A 192 3.70 -5.98 -9.55
C ASN A 192 4.44 -6.26 -8.23
N SER A 193 5.23 -5.31 -7.75
CA SER A 193 5.98 -5.46 -6.50
C SER A 193 5.05 -5.52 -5.29
N ILE A 194 4.00 -4.69 -5.27
CA ILE A 194 3.00 -4.67 -4.21
C ILE A 194 2.17 -5.96 -4.21
N GLN A 195 1.75 -6.42 -5.38
CA GLN A 195 1.03 -7.69 -5.53
C GLN A 195 1.86 -8.87 -5.02
N LYS A 196 3.15 -8.94 -5.37
CA LYS A 196 4.08 -9.96 -4.89
C LYS A 196 4.35 -9.84 -3.38
N HIS A 197 4.34 -8.62 -2.86
CA HIS A 197 4.59 -8.36 -1.44
C HIS A 197 3.63 -9.11 -0.53
N SER A 198 2.35 -9.15 -0.86
CA SER A 198 1.29 -9.80 -0.09
C SER A 198 0.77 -11.11 -0.69
N LYS A 199 1.47 -11.66 -1.69
CA LYS A 199 1.07 -12.91 -2.34
C LYS A 199 1.16 -14.08 -1.38
N LEU A 200 0.04 -14.75 -1.16
CA LEU A 200 -0.03 -15.96 -0.34
C LEU A 200 0.27 -17.23 -1.14
N PRO A 201 0.65 -18.34 -0.48
CA PRO A 201 0.57 -19.66 -1.10
C PRO A 201 -0.82 -19.91 -1.68
N SER A 202 -0.90 -20.51 -2.85
CA SER A 202 -2.13 -20.59 -3.66
C SER A 202 -3.30 -21.36 -3.02
N PHE A 203 -3.01 -22.15 -1.99
CA PHE A 203 -3.99 -22.92 -1.22
C PHE A 203 -4.37 -22.25 0.12
N MET A 204 -3.92 -21.02 0.38
CA MET A 204 -4.20 -20.29 1.60
C MET A 204 -5.11 -19.08 1.37
N GLU A 205 -5.88 -18.76 2.39
CA GLU A 205 -6.80 -17.62 2.41
C GLU A 205 -6.33 -16.55 3.40
N LYS A 206 -6.71 -15.30 3.18
CA LYS A 206 -6.31 -14.16 4.03
C LYS A 206 -6.89 -14.20 5.43
N THR A 207 -8.00 -14.91 5.61
CA THR A 207 -8.68 -15.03 6.91
C THR A 207 -8.95 -16.49 7.24
N SER A 208 -8.89 -16.82 8.53
CA SER A 208 -9.20 -18.18 9.00
C SER A 208 -10.65 -18.59 8.75
N GLY A 209 -11.56 -17.63 8.67
CA GLY A 209 -12.98 -17.89 8.38
C GLY A 209 -13.24 -18.35 6.94
N ARG A 210 -12.37 -18.00 6.00
CA ARG A 210 -12.46 -18.42 4.59
C ARG A 210 -11.50 -19.56 4.25
N ALA A 211 -10.68 -19.98 5.23
CA ALA A 211 -9.67 -21.00 5.03
C ALA A 211 -10.27 -22.30 4.48
N GLN A 212 -9.68 -22.82 3.43
CA GLN A 212 -10.04 -24.13 2.88
C GLN A 212 -9.65 -25.22 3.86
N GLU A 213 -10.43 -26.32 3.90
CA GLU A 213 -10.15 -27.48 4.72
C GLU A 213 -9.57 -28.61 3.88
N ILE A 214 -8.41 -29.11 4.29
CA ILE A 214 -7.67 -30.19 3.63
C ILE A 214 -7.69 -31.42 4.53
N GLU A 215 -7.91 -32.58 3.94
CA GLU A 215 -7.85 -33.87 4.63
C GLU A 215 -6.43 -34.43 4.61
N LEU A 216 -5.93 -34.81 5.78
CA LEU A 216 -4.69 -35.60 5.89
C LEU A 216 -5.04 -37.08 5.80
N GLU A 217 -4.43 -37.79 4.89
CA GLU A 217 -4.64 -39.23 4.70
C GLU A 217 -3.60 -40.04 5.48
N TRP A 218 -4.05 -41.20 6.04
CA TRP A 218 -3.13 -42.15 6.68
C TRP A 218 -2.36 -42.94 5.63
N ASN A 219 -1.02 -42.82 5.64
CA ASN A 219 -0.15 -43.51 4.69
C ASN A 219 0.42 -44.84 5.16
N GLY A 220 -0.01 -45.34 6.34
CA GLY A 220 0.51 -46.50 7.01
C GLY A 220 1.45 -46.21 8.18
N GLU A 221 1.96 -44.99 8.28
CA GLU A 221 2.89 -44.51 9.32
C GLU A 221 2.43 -43.22 10.00
N GLN A 222 1.84 -42.34 9.24
CA GLN A 222 1.39 -41.03 9.69
C GLN A 222 0.28 -40.46 8.80
N TYR A 223 -0.44 -39.48 9.32
CA TYR A 223 -1.36 -38.66 8.52
C TYR A 223 -0.55 -37.66 7.71
N THR A 224 -0.86 -37.50 6.42
CA THR A 224 -0.09 -36.62 5.53
C THR A 224 -0.94 -36.03 4.42
N ALA A 225 -0.56 -34.82 4.00
CA ALA A 225 -1.01 -34.21 2.76
C ALA A 225 0.15 -33.44 2.12
N ALA A 226 0.19 -33.44 0.79
CA ALA A 226 1.14 -32.65 0.01
C ALA A 226 0.36 -31.62 -0.83
N LEU A 227 0.67 -30.35 -0.67
CA LEU A 227 0.01 -29.25 -1.31
C LEU A 227 0.98 -28.53 -2.25
N THR A 228 0.56 -28.34 -3.50
CA THR A 228 1.36 -27.61 -4.50
C THR A 228 0.99 -26.14 -4.50
N ASP A 229 1.98 -25.29 -4.33
CA ASP A 229 1.81 -23.86 -4.45
C ASP A 229 2.07 -23.38 -5.88
N ASN A 230 1.01 -22.93 -6.56
CA ASN A 230 1.08 -22.39 -7.91
C ASN A 230 1.61 -20.94 -7.96
N ASN A 231 1.79 -20.30 -6.80
CA ASN A 231 2.30 -18.93 -6.70
C ASN A 231 3.80 -18.86 -6.46
N ASP A 232 4.47 -19.98 -6.21
CA ASP A 232 5.92 -20.09 -5.99
C ASP A 232 6.43 -19.18 -4.85
N VAL A 233 5.71 -19.16 -3.72
CA VAL A 233 6.03 -18.27 -2.59
C VAL A 233 6.33 -19.00 -1.28
N LEU A 234 6.25 -20.34 -1.22
CA LEU A 234 6.40 -21.12 0.01
C LEU A 234 7.69 -20.80 0.77
N GLY A 235 8.80 -20.59 0.07
CA GLY A 235 10.09 -20.26 0.68
C GLY A 235 10.11 -18.94 1.48
N ASN A 236 9.09 -18.09 1.32
CA ASN A 236 8.98 -16.83 2.03
C ASN A 236 8.19 -16.93 3.34
N TYR A 237 7.64 -18.12 3.66
CA TYR A 237 6.71 -18.30 4.77
C TYR A 237 7.22 -19.30 5.79
N THR A 238 6.88 -19.08 7.05
CA THR A 238 6.89 -20.08 8.11
C THR A 238 5.47 -20.54 8.38
N PHE A 239 5.33 -21.77 8.86
CA PHE A 239 4.05 -22.39 9.14
C PHE A 239 3.91 -22.77 10.60
N ALA A 240 2.72 -22.59 11.15
CA ALA A 240 2.38 -23.00 12.51
C ALA A 240 0.96 -23.53 12.54
N ALA A 241 0.71 -24.52 13.38
CA ALA A 241 -0.61 -25.09 13.62
C ALA A 241 -1.17 -24.63 14.96
N SER A 242 -2.50 -24.52 15.09
CA SER A 242 -3.19 -24.27 16.36
C SER A 242 -3.14 -25.47 17.33
N GLU A 243 -2.68 -26.61 16.85
CA GLU A 243 -2.51 -27.84 17.63
C GLU A 243 -1.06 -28.34 17.51
N SER A 244 -0.52 -28.95 18.56
CA SER A 244 0.80 -29.53 18.58
C SER A 244 0.86 -30.88 17.85
N GLY A 245 2.07 -31.30 17.44
CA GLY A 245 2.28 -32.61 16.78
C GLY A 245 2.00 -32.59 15.28
N ILE A 246 1.93 -31.40 14.69
CA ILE A 246 1.81 -31.19 13.25
C ILE A 246 3.14 -30.60 12.76
N ASP A 247 3.75 -31.28 11.79
CA ASP A 247 5.02 -30.90 11.21
C ASP A 247 4.86 -30.45 9.77
N PHE A 248 5.74 -29.54 9.34
CA PHE A 248 5.73 -28.92 8.01
C PHE A 248 7.09 -29.11 7.33
N ALA A 249 7.07 -29.53 6.07
CA ALA A 249 8.26 -29.58 5.23
C ALA A 249 7.98 -28.88 3.89
N VAL A 250 8.85 -27.96 3.52
CA VAL A 250 8.80 -27.24 2.23
C VAL A 250 9.88 -27.81 1.32
N ASN A 251 9.50 -28.26 0.14
CA ASN A 251 10.41 -28.72 -0.90
C ASN A 251 9.97 -28.11 -2.24
N GLY A 252 10.71 -27.10 -2.71
CA GLY A 252 10.31 -26.31 -3.87
C GLY A 252 8.91 -25.72 -3.67
N ASN A 253 7.99 -26.02 -4.56
CA ASN A 253 6.61 -25.55 -4.53
C ASN A 253 5.65 -26.49 -3.78
N THR A 254 6.16 -27.46 -3.03
CA THR A 254 5.34 -28.41 -2.30
C THR A 254 5.48 -28.19 -0.79
N LEU A 255 4.35 -27.98 -0.10
CA LEU A 255 4.22 -28.07 1.33
C LEU A 255 3.71 -29.44 1.72
N THR A 256 4.48 -30.20 2.48
CA THR A 256 4.05 -31.44 3.10
C THR A 256 3.68 -31.19 4.56
N ILE A 257 2.47 -31.58 4.92
CA ILE A 257 1.95 -31.51 6.30
C ILE A 257 1.86 -32.92 6.83
N THR A 258 2.39 -33.19 8.01
CA THR A 258 2.37 -34.52 8.63
C THR A 258 1.95 -34.45 10.09
N ALA A 259 1.26 -35.52 10.56
CA ALA A 259 0.90 -35.70 11.94
C ALA A 259 0.94 -37.19 12.30
N LYS A 260 1.61 -37.57 13.40
CA LYS A 260 1.70 -38.98 13.87
C LYS A 260 0.38 -39.51 14.44
N THR A 261 -0.43 -38.62 14.96
CA THR A 261 -1.78 -38.92 15.47
C THR A 261 -2.80 -38.13 14.66
N ALA A 262 -4.03 -38.64 14.60
CA ALA A 262 -5.12 -37.92 13.91
C ALA A 262 -5.27 -36.50 14.50
N PRO A 263 -5.12 -35.44 13.71
CA PRO A 263 -5.41 -34.10 14.17
C PRO A 263 -6.88 -33.95 14.57
N SER A 264 -7.14 -33.03 15.46
CA SER A 264 -8.51 -32.64 15.81
C SER A 264 -9.26 -32.12 14.60
N ASP A 265 -10.60 -32.12 14.67
CA ASP A 265 -11.39 -31.53 13.60
C ASP A 265 -11.10 -30.03 13.45
N SER A 266 -10.81 -29.63 12.21
CA SER A 266 -10.66 -28.22 11.85
C SER A 266 -9.47 -27.49 12.52
N VAL A 267 -8.29 -28.12 12.57
CA VAL A 267 -7.05 -27.46 13.03
C VAL A 267 -6.65 -26.36 12.06
N THR A 268 -6.42 -25.16 12.57
CA THR A 268 -5.98 -24.02 11.76
C THR A 268 -4.46 -24.03 11.59
N ILE A 269 -4.03 -23.94 10.34
CA ILE A 269 -2.64 -23.69 9.95
C ILE A 269 -2.52 -22.23 9.55
N MET A 270 -1.51 -21.55 10.08
CA MET A 270 -1.16 -20.18 9.73
C MET A 270 0.20 -20.17 9.05
N ALA A 271 0.26 -19.55 7.88
CA ALA A 271 1.51 -19.13 7.25
C ALA A 271 1.79 -17.68 7.61
N ALA A 272 3.03 -17.36 7.96
CA ALA A 272 3.48 -15.99 8.21
C ALA A 272 4.70 -15.69 7.34
N LYS A 273 4.64 -14.60 6.56
CA LYS A 273 5.75 -14.15 5.72
C LYS A 273 6.89 -13.65 6.58
N GLN A 274 8.10 -14.16 6.31
CA GLN A 274 9.31 -13.78 7.02
C GLN A 274 9.78 -12.37 6.57
N ASN A 275 10.30 -11.59 7.52
CA ASN A 275 10.95 -10.30 7.24
C ASN A 275 10.13 -9.33 6.37
N SER A 276 8.81 -9.42 6.43
CA SER A 276 7.93 -8.55 5.67
C SER A 276 7.84 -7.17 6.32
N GLN A 277 8.20 -6.15 5.57
CA GLN A 277 8.20 -4.76 6.01
C GLN A 277 7.55 -3.85 4.98
N ARG A 278 7.02 -2.74 5.44
CA ARG A 278 6.55 -1.60 4.64
C ARG A 278 7.00 -0.30 5.29
N ARG A 279 6.81 0.80 4.60
CA ARG A 279 7.02 2.12 5.21
C ARG A 279 5.83 2.49 6.11
N GLY A 280 6.10 3.22 7.18
CA GLY A 280 5.07 3.90 7.93
C GLY A 280 4.39 4.96 7.08
N VAL A 281 3.15 5.27 7.41
CA VAL A 281 2.34 6.32 6.77
C VAL A 281 2.07 7.40 7.81
N ILE A 282 2.52 8.62 7.52
CA ILE A 282 2.26 9.80 8.33
C ILE A 282 1.23 10.62 7.58
N THR A 283 0.10 10.92 8.24
CA THR A 283 -0.98 11.70 7.66
C THR A 283 -0.94 13.13 8.18
N TRP A 284 -1.20 14.07 7.30
CA TRP A 284 -1.24 15.51 7.57
C TRP A 284 -2.59 16.05 7.10
N THR A 285 -3.30 16.72 7.97
CA THR A 285 -4.67 17.21 7.76
C THR A 285 -4.88 18.60 8.32
N ASP A 286 -5.92 19.28 7.86
CA ASP A 286 -6.40 20.55 8.42
C ASP A 286 -7.36 20.36 9.60
N GLU A 287 -7.41 19.19 10.21
CA GLU A 287 -8.33 18.78 11.28
C GLU A 287 -9.79 18.57 10.85
N ILE A 288 -10.08 18.69 9.56
CA ILE A 288 -11.42 18.46 9.01
C ILE A 288 -11.38 17.21 8.13
N ILE A 289 -11.52 16.05 8.75
CA ILE A 289 -11.44 14.77 8.04
C ILE A 289 -12.58 14.69 7.01
N GLY A 290 -12.20 14.63 5.73
CA GLY A 290 -13.12 14.34 4.62
C GLY A 290 -14.19 15.37 4.40
N SER A 291 -13.92 16.65 4.66
CA SER A 291 -14.88 17.70 4.39
C SER A 291 -14.76 18.23 2.97
N ASP A 292 -15.89 18.36 2.31
CA ASP A 292 -16.02 19.18 1.11
C ASP A 292 -15.69 20.63 1.46
N GLY A 293 -14.51 21.11 1.09
CA GLY A 293 -14.10 22.50 1.24
C GLY A 293 -12.95 22.79 2.18
N GLY A 294 -12.31 21.77 2.78
CA GLY A 294 -11.06 21.91 3.53
C GLY A 294 -9.82 22.05 2.65
N ILE A 295 -8.66 22.09 3.31
CA ILE A 295 -7.35 21.95 2.66
C ILE A 295 -7.10 20.47 2.40
N GLN A 296 -6.54 20.16 1.25
CA GLN A 296 -6.26 18.77 0.85
C GLN A 296 -5.35 18.06 1.86
N ASP A 297 -5.80 16.89 2.34
CA ASP A 297 -5.01 16.01 3.17
C ASP A 297 -3.91 15.33 2.36
N VAL A 298 -2.75 15.17 3.00
CA VAL A 298 -1.59 14.53 2.38
C VAL A 298 -0.95 13.49 3.28
N VAL A 299 -0.16 12.61 2.68
CA VAL A 299 0.64 11.62 3.38
C VAL A 299 2.11 11.76 3.05
N THR A 300 2.94 11.48 4.03
CA THR A 300 4.39 11.28 3.88
C THR A 300 4.80 9.91 4.40
N TYR A 301 5.94 9.41 3.92
CA TYR A 301 6.47 8.14 4.40
C TYR A 301 7.11 8.29 5.79
N GLY A 302 6.96 7.26 6.60
CA GLY A 302 7.60 7.12 7.91
C GLY A 302 8.73 6.10 7.91
N GLU A 303 9.16 5.74 9.10
CA GLU A 303 10.12 4.66 9.32
C GLU A 303 9.60 3.31 8.79
N SER A 304 10.52 2.37 8.59
CA SER A 304 10.16 0.99 8.25
C SER A 304 9.41 0.33 9.40
N VAL A 305 8.30 -0.33 9.11
CA VAL A 305 7.48 -1.04 10.09
C VAL A 305 7.22 -2.47 9.62
N ASN A 306 6.96 -3.37 10.56
CA ASN A 306 6.55 -4.72 10.23
C ASN A 306 5.24 -4.70 9.45
N ASP A 307 5.18 -5.56 8.44
CA ASP A 307 3.99 -5.77 7.61
C ASP A 307 3.61 -7.26 7.64
N PRO A 308 2.87 -7.70 8.66
CA PRO A 308 2.57 -9.11 8.87
C PRO A 308 1.60 -9.62 7.80
N VAL A 309 2.14 -10.25 6.76
CA VAL A 309 1.36 -10.96 5.76
C VAL A 309 1.11 -12.39 6.26
N LYS A 310 -0.17 -12.75 6.44
CA LYS A 310 -0.58 -14.03 6.96
C LYS A 310 -1.57 -14.72 6.03
N GLY A 311 -1.43 -16.04 5.92
CA GLY A 311 -2.38 -16.92 5.23
C GLY A 311 -2.87 -18.02 6.13
N PHE A 312 -4.04 -18.55 5.84
CA PHE A 312 -4.71 -19.56 6.65
C PHE A 312 -5.21 -20.74 5.81
N LEU A 313 -5.09 -21.91 6.40
CA LEU A 313 -5.57 -23.19 5.92
C LEU A 313 -6.15 -23.96 7.10
N LYS A 314 -7.09 -24.85 6.87
CA LYS A 314 -7.59 -25.79 7.88
C LYS A 314 -7.28 -27.23 7.47
N ILE A 315 -7.00 -28.06 8.46
CA ILE A 315 -6.77 -29.48 8.24
C ILE A 315 -7.63 -30.32 9.18
N LYS A 316 -7.96 -31.54 8.75
CA LYS A 316 -8.58 -32.59 9.55
C LYS A 316 -8.03 -33.95 9.13
N ALA A 317 -8.22 -34.99 9.93
CA ALA A 317 -7.92 -36.35 9.50
C ALA A 317 -8.98 -36.82 8.51
N SER A 318 -8.54 -37.51 7.44
CA SER A 318 -9.45 -38.28 6.61
C SER A 318 -9.92 -39.52 7.39
N TYR A 319 -11.20 -39.64 7.63
CA TYR A 319 -11.79 -40.85 8.13
C TYR A 319 -11.93 -41.83 6.95
N GLY A 320 -10.81 -42.44 6.58
CA GLY A 320 -10.83 -43.52 5.58
C GLY A 320 -11.84 -44.57 5.98
N SER A 321 -12.72 -44.96 5.06
CA SER A 321 -13.63 -46.11 5.20
C SER A 321 -12.85 -47.28 5.79
N THR A 322 -13.15 -47.61 7.02
CA THR A 322 -12.65 -48.82 7.66
C THR A 322 -13.04 -49.99 6.73
N LYS A 323 -12.10 -50.55 5.98
CA LYS A 323 -12.32 -51.85 5.40
C LYS A 323 -12.48 -52.79 6.57
N ILE A 324 -13.72 -53.08 6.89
CA ILE A 324 -14.06 -54.25 7.74
C ILE A 324 -13.60 -55.46 6.94
N VAL A 325 -12.53 -56.10 7.39
CA VAL A 325 -12.08 -57.40 6.91
C VAL A 325 -12.83 -58.46 7.70
#